data_362ef99d54198481aa81ff411913a801
#
_entry.id   362ef99d54198481aa81ff411913a801
#
_cell.length_a   1.000
_cell.length_b   1.000
_cell.length_c   1.000
_cell.angle_alpha   90.00
_cell.angle_beta   90.00
_cell.angle_gamma   90.00
#
_symmetry.space_group_name_H-M   'P 1'
#
loop_
_entity.id
_entity.type
_entity.pdbx_description
1 polymer ?
#
loop_
_entity_poly.entity_id
_entity_poly.type
_entity_poly.pdbx_seq_one_letter_code
_entity_poly.pdbx_strand_id
1 'polypeptide(L)'
;AASDVYKRQEQVLALSGVSVTYPGGVTALKHTDLAIKRGELTVLLGPSGAGKSTLLRSMNLLIRPTSGQVRIPTGEDLATQRALRHHRKQTAMIFQHHQLILRHTALRNVLIGRLGYHGFWRSVMPLSWEDERIALAALEHVGLLDKALTRTDNLSGGMQQRVGIARALAQQPTLILADEPVASLDPASAQSIMRLLKKVCHENGITLVASLHQ
;
A
#
# COMPACT_ATOMS: atom_id res chain seq x y z
N ALA A 1 -6.42 -19.11 -25.49
CA ALA A 1 -6.12 -19.90 -24.28
C ALA A 1 -4.69 -19.67 -23.77
N ALA A 2 -3.60 -19.99 -24.52
CA ALA A 2 -2.24 -19.78 -24.03
C ALA A 2 -1.87 -18.28 -23.86
N SER A 3 -2.29 -17.41 -24.80
CA SER A 3 -2.06 -15.97 -24.72
C SER A 3 -2.77 -15.31 -23.53
N ASP A 4 -3.91 -15.84 -23.07
CA ASP A 4 -4.64 -15.32 -21.93
C ASP A 4 -3.98 -15.70 -20.59
N VAL A 5 -3.34 -16.87 -20.54
CA VAL A 5 -2.56 -17.31 -19.39
C VAL A 5 -1.28 -16.47 -19.26
N TYR A 6 -0.57 -16.23 -20.37
CA TYR A 6 0.61 -15.33 -20.38
C TYR A 6 0.27 -13.91 -19.96
N LYS A 7 -0.81 -13.33 -20.48
CA LYS A 7 -1.27 -11.98 -20.08
C LYS A 7 -1.65 -11.91 -18.60
N ARG A 8 -2.18 -12.99 -18.02
CA ARG A 8 -2.50 -13.05 -16.58
C ARG A 8 -1.27 -13.13 -15.69
N GLN A 9 -0.18 -13.75 -16.14
CA GLN A 9 1.07 -13.85 -15.37
C GLN A 9 1.84 -12.52 -15.28
N GLU A 10 1.62 -11.59 -16.22
CA GLU A 10 2.18 -10.24 -16.18
C GLU A 10 1.41 -9.28 -15.27
N GLN A 11 0.18 -9.60 -14.90
CA GLN A 11 -0.67 -8.73 -14.07
C GLN A 11 -0.52 -9.10 -12.59
N VAL A 12 -0.48 -8.11 -11.71
CA VAL A 12 -0.53 -8.31 -10.25
C VAL A 12 -1.96 -8.18 -9.72
N LEU A 13 -2.82 -7.45 -10.43
CA LEU A 13 -4.20 -7.19 -10.08
C LEU A 13 -5.00 -6.80 -11.31
N ALA A 14 -6.26 -7.21 -11.36
CA ALA A 14 -7.22 -6.73 -12.35
C ALA A 14 -8.57 -6.43 -11.70
N LEU A 15 -9.19 -5.34 -12.13
CA LEU A 15 -10.57 -4.99 -11.81
C LEU A 15 -11.42 -5.22 -13.06
N SER A 16 -12.56 -5.86 -12.89
CA SER A 16 -13.54 -6.11 -13.96
C SER A 16 -14.89 -5.58 -13.55
N GLY A 17 -15.34 -4.48 -14.19
CA GLY A 17 -16.63 -3.83 -13.96
C GLY A 17 -16.83 -3.37 -12.52
N VAL A 18 -15.76 -3.01 -11.80
CA VAL A 18 -15.82 -2.63 -10.38
C VAL A 18 -16.52 -1.31 -10.22
N SER A 19 -17.56 -1.28 -9.38
CA SER A 19 -18.21 -0.04 -8.93
C SER A 19 -18.43 -0.03 -7.43
N VAL A 20 -18.55 1.15 -6.84
CA VAL A 20 -18.83 1.34 -5.41
C VAL A 20 -19.91 2.39 -5.25
N THR A 21 -21.02 1.98 -4.64
CA THR A 21 -22.09 2.86 -4.21
C THR A 21 -22.26 2.72 -2.71
N TYR A 22 -22.17 3.83 -1.98
CA TYR A 22 -22.33 3.85 -0.52
C TYR A 22 -23.81 3.81 -0.12
N PRO A 23 -24.10 3.40 1.13
CA PRO A 23 -25.44 3.58 1.70
C PRO A 23 -25.89 5.04 1.54
N GLY A 24 -27.10 5.25 0.99
CA GLY A 24 -27.59 6.60 0.63
C GLY A 24 -27.50 6.91 -0.87
N GLY A 25 -27.06 5.95 -1.72
CA GLY A 25 -27.11 6.05 -3.19
C GLY A 25 -25.97 6.83 -3.84
N VAL A 26 -24.98 7.28 -3.07
CA VAL A 26 -23.84 8.02 -3.62
C VAL A 26 -22.88 7.05 -4.30
N THR A 27 -22.77 7.14 -5.63
CA THR A 27 -21.80 6.38 -6.43
C THR A 27 -20.41 7.03 -6.33
N ALA A 28 -19.55 6.43 -5.53
CA ALA A 28 -18.19 6.91 -5.30
C ALA A 28 -17.18 6.38 -6.35
N LEU A 29 -17.48 5.24 -6.98
CA LEU A 29 -16.71 4.70 -8.09
C LEU A 29 -17.68 4.15 -9.14
N LYS A 30 -17.61 4.70 -10.35
CA LYS A 30 -18.36 4.20 -11.51
C LYS A 30 -17.73 2.90 -12.02
N HIS A 31 -18.44 2.18 -12.90
CA HIS A 31 -17.90 0.98 -13.56
C HIS A 31 -16.49 1.22 -14.08
N THR A 32 -15.53 0.44 -13.56
CA THR A 32 -14.11 0.61 -13.87
C THR A 32 -13.48 -0.73 -14.17
N ASP A 33 -12.83 -0.80 -15.33
CA ASP A 33 -11.96 -1.90 -15.73
C ASP A 33 -10.53 -1.40 -15.70
N LEU A 34 -9.64 -2.13 -15.03
CA LEU A 34 -8.23 -1.73 -14.89
C LEU A 34 -7.38 -2.98 -14.67
N ALA A 35 -6.26 -3.07 -15.37
CA ALA A 35 -5.26 -4.11 -15.16
C ALA A 35 -3.94 -3.47 -14.73
N ILE A 36 -3.37 -3.96 -13.63
CA ILE A 36 -2.08 -3.49 -13.10
C ILE A 36 -1.03 -4.54 -13.44
N LYS A 37 -0.01 -4.11 -14.19
CA LYS A 37 1.08 -4.99 -14.59
C LYS A 37 2.18 -5.00 -13.54
N ARG A 38 2.86 -6.14 -13.45
CA ARG A 38 3.96 -6.36 -12.51
C ARG A 38 5.13 -5.41 -12.79
N GLY A 39 5.67 -4.79 -11.73
CA GLY A 39 6.85 -3.92 -11.81
C GLY A 39 6.60 -2.53 -12.42
N GLU A 40 5.35 -2.22 -12.82
CA GLU A 40 5.02 -0.91 -13.37
C GLU A 40 4.63 0.10 -12.28
N LEU A 41 4.86 1.38 -12.60
CA LEU A 41 4.29 2.51 -11.87
C LEU A 41 3.03 2.99 -12.59
N THR A 42 1.88 2.82 -11.95
CA THR A 42 0.60 3.36 -12.40
C THR A 42 0.24 4.61 -11.59
N VAL A 43 -0.08 5.71 -12.26
CA VAL A 43 -0.49 6.96 -11.59
C VAL A 43 -1.95 7.27 -11.92
N LEU A 44 -2.76 7.44 -10.87
CA LEU A 44 -4.16 7.84 -10.94
C LEU A 44 -4.24 9.36 -10.77
N LEU A 45 -4.61 10.07 -11.83
CA LEU A 45 -4.77 11.53 -11.83
C LEU A 45 -6.25 11.91 -11.85
N GLY A 46 -6.59 12.99 -11.18
CA GLY A 46 -7.95 13.54 -11.21
C GLY A 46 -8.24 14.46 -10.03
N PRO A 47 -9.33 15.24 -10.10
CA PRO A 47 -9.73 16.16 -9.04
C PRO A 47 -10.11 15.42 -7.75
N SER A 48 -10.27 16.17 -6.65
CA SER A 48 -10.85 15.65 -5.41
C SER A 48 -12.26 15.11 -5.69
N GLY A 49 -12.61 14.00 -5.04
CA GLY A 49 -13.91 13.34 -5.26
C GLY A 49 -14.00 12.46 -6.52
N ALA A 50 -12.97 12.38 -7.37
CA ALA A 50 -13.01 11.53 -8.57
C ALA A 50 -13.01 10.00 -8.30
N GLY A 51 -13.02 9.58 -7.03
CA GLY A 51 -13.07 8.15 -6.66
C GLY A 51 -11.71 7.46 -6.56
N LYS A 52 -10.57 8.19 -6.70
CA LYS A 52 -9.21 7.62 -6.64
C LYS A 52 -8.95 6.79 -5.38
N SER A 53 -9.23 7.36 -4.21
CA SER A 53 -9.06 6.67 -2.91
C SER A 53 -10.00 5.47 -2.78
N THR A 54 -11.24 5.58 -3.29
CA THR A 54 -12.20 4.47 -3.32
C THR A 54 -11.68 3.34 -4.21
N LEU A 55 -11.13 3.67 -5.37
CA LEU A 55 -10.51 2.70 -6.29
C LEU A 55 -9.34 1.97 -5.63
N LEU A 56 -8.38 2.70 -5.02
CA LEU A 56 -7.24 2.11 -4.31
C LEU A 56 -7.69 1.20 -3.15
N ARG A 57 -8.65 1.65 -2.35
CA ARG A 57 -9.19 0.86 -1.24
C ARG A 57 -9.97 -0.36 -1.72
N SER A 58 -10.59 -0.31 -2.90
CA SER A 58 -11.23 -1.47 -3.52
C SER A 58 -10.21 -2.49 -3.99
N MET A 59 -9.04 -2.06 -4.51
CA MET A 59 -7.95 -2.95 -4.91
C MET A 59 -7.45 -3.82 -3.74
N ASN A 60 -7.40 -3.27 -2.53
CA ASN A 60 -7.02 -4.02 -1.31
C ASN A 60 -8.24 -4.58 -0.54
N LEU A 61 -9.44 -4.48 -1.13
CA LEU A 61 -10.72 -4.90 -0.51
C LEU A 61 -10.93 -4.33 0.91
N LEU A 62 -10.38 -3.15 1.20
CA LEU A 62 -10.77 -2.34 2.37
C LEU A 62 -12.18 -1.78 2.18
N ILE A 63 -12.54 -1.47 0.94
CA ILE A 63 -13.91 -1.20 0.50
C ILE A 63 -14.28 -2.34 -0.44
N ARG A 64 -15.37 -3.05 -0.13
CA ARG A 64 -15.89 -4.09 -1.02
C ARG A 64 -16.64 -3.44 -2.17
N PRO A 65 -16.38 -3.80 -3.43
CA PRO A 65 -17.16 -3.36 -4.57
C PRO A 65 -18.65 -3.71 -4.40
N THR A 66 -19.52 -2.82 -4.86
CA THR A 66 -20.97 -3.08 -4.95
C THR A 66 -21.28 -3.97 -6.15
N SER A 67 -20.52 -3.82 -7.24
CA SER A 67 -20.55 -4.71 -8.41
C SER A 67 -19.15 -4.92 -8.99
N GLY A 68 -19.03 -5.90 -9.87
CA GLY A 68 -17.77 -6.30 -10.47
C GLY A 68 -16.90 -7.14 -9.54
N GLN A 69 -15.67 -7.38 -9.96
CA GLN A 69 -14.74 -8.28 -9.26
C GLN A 69 -13.31 -7.75 -9.28
N VAL A 70 -12.61 -7.93 -8.17
CA VAL A 70 -11.15 -7.78 -8.07
C VAL A 70 -10.53 -9.15 -8.24
N ARG A 71 -9.61 -9.29 -9.19
CA ARG A 71 -8.96 -10.55 -9.53
C ARG A 71 -7.46 -10.45 -9.30
N ILE A 72 -6.89 -11.52 -8.78
CA ILE A 72 -5.45 -11.70 -8.62
C ILE A 72 -4.95 -12.80 -9.56
N PRO A 73 -3.64 -12.83 -9.92
CA PRO A 73 -3.10 -13.80 -10.88
C PRO A 73 -3.31 -15.26 -10.50
N THR A 74 -3.34 -15.55 -9.19
CA THR A 74 -3.56 -16.91 -8.67
C THR A 74 -4.95 -17.46 -8.99
N GLY A 75 -5.89 -16.60 -9.39
CA GLY A 75 -7.29 -17.00 -9.63
C GLY A 75 -8.07 -17.34 -8.35
N GLU A 76 -7.46 -17.14 -7.16
CA GLU A 76 -8.14 -17.39 -5.88
C GLU A 76 -9.31 -16.43 -5.69
N ASP A 77 -10.40 -16.95 -5.14
CA ASP A 77 -11.57 -16.16 -4.78
C ASP A 77 -11.27 -15.33 -3.51
N LEU A 78 -11.16 -14.02 -3.71
CA LEU A 78 -10.90 -13.05 -2.63
C LEU A 78 -12.10 -12.90 -1.65
N ALA A 79 -13.23 -13.58 -1.88
CA ALA A 79 -14.30 -13.69 -0.90
C ALA A 79 -13.89 -14.57 0.29
N THR A 80 -12.94 -15.49 0.10
CA THR A 80 -12.44 -16.36 1.17
C THR A 80 -11.50 -15.59 2.09
N GLN A 81 -11.61 -15.81 3.41
CA GLN A 81 -10.74 -15.15 4.40
C GLN A 81 -9.26 -15.48 4.20
N ARG A 82 -8.94 -16.70 3.73
CA ARG A 82 -7.57 -17.14 3.47
C ARG A 82 -6.96 -16.36 2.31
N ALA A 83 -7.63 -16.30 1.16
CA ALA A 83 -7.16 -15.58 -0.03
C ALA A 83 -7.07 -14.08 0.25
N LEU A 84 -8.06 -13.50 0.96
CA LEU A 84 -8.04 -12.10 1.36
C LEU A 84 -6.85 -11.75 2.26
N ARG A 85 -6.56 -12.60 3.26
CA ARG A 85 -5.37 -12.41 4.12
C ARG A 85 -4.08 -12.49 3.31
N HIS A 86 -4.00 -13.46 2.39
CA HIS A 86 -2.83 -13.61 1.52
C HIS A 86 -2.64 -12.38 0.62
N HIS A 87 -3.71 -11.95 -0.05
CA HIS A 87 -3.71 -10.74 -0.87
C HIS A 87 -3.25 -9.51 -0.08
N ARG A 88 -3.81 -9.29 1.12
CA ARG A 88 -3.44 -8.16 1.99
C ARG A 88 -2.02 -8.23 2.52
N LYS A 89 -1.43 -9.42 2.67
CA LYS A 89 0.00 -9.56 3.00
C LYS A 89 0.88 -9.09 1.86
N GLN A 90 0.47 -9.33 0.62
CA GLN A 90 1.23 -8.95 -0.57
C GLN A 90 0.94 -7.53 -1.07
N THR A 91 -0.09 -6.88 -0.54
CA THR A 91 -0.52 -5.55 -0.95
C THR A 91 -0.41 -4.58 0.22
N ALA A 92 0.62 -3.75 0.23
CA ALA A 92 0.76 -2.70 1.24
C ALA A 92 0.02 -1.44 0.83
N MET A 93 -0.43 -0.66 1.84
CA MET A 93 -1.10 0.61 1.59
C MET A 93 -0.41 1.76 2.33
N ILE A 94 -0.13 2.83 1.60
CA ILE A 94 0.35 4.11 2.12
C ILE A 94 -0.84 5.07 2.06
N PHE A 95 -1.24 5.60 3.22
CA PHE A 95 -2.40 6.49 3.35
C PHE A 95 -1.97 7.95 3.35
N GLN A 96 -2.87 8.83 2.93
CA GLN A 96 -2.70 10.28 2.89
C GLN A 96 -2.28 10.88 4.25
N HIS A 97 -2.91 10.44 5.33
CA HIS A 97 -2.53 10.81 6.71
C HIS A 97 -1.74 9.66 7.31
N HIS A 98 -0.48 9.61 7.17
CA HIS A 98 0.51 8.57 7.58
C HIS A 98 -0.01 7.44 8.50
N GLN A 99 -1.09 7.65 9.24
CA GLN A 99 -1.71 6.71 10.19
C GLN A 99 -0.65 6.06 11.11
N LEU A 100 0.27 6.87 11.59
CA LEU A 100 1.31 6.45 12.52
C LEU A 100 0.84 6.64 13.95
N ILE A 101 1.29 5.75 14.82
CA ILE A 101 1.11 5.92 16.27
C ILE A 101 2.19 6.88 16.75
N LEU A 102 1.83 8.16 16.95
CA LEU A 102 2.76 9.24 17.19
C LEU A 102 3.65 9.02 18.43
N ARG A 103 3.11 8.40 19.48
CA ARG A 103 3.84 8.08 20.72
C ARG A 103 4.81 6.90 20.58
N HIS A 104 4.74 6.14 19.49
CA HIS A 104 5.67 5.05 19.20
C HIS A 104 6.93 5.59 18.51
N THR A 105 8.02 4.84 18.63
CA THR A 105 9.24 5.09 17.85
C THR A 105 9.01 4.79 16.37
N ALA A 106 9.90 5.30 15.50
CA ALA A 106 9.87 4.98 14.07
C ALA A 106 9.91 3.45 13.87
N LEU A 107 10.83 2.76 14.53
CA LEU A 107 10.96 1.30 14.47
C LEU A 107 9.67 0.58 14.86
N ARG A 108 9.04 0.98 15.99
CA ARG A 108 7.77 0.37 16.40
C ARG A 108 6.64 0.58 15.39
N ASN A 109 6.56 1.73 14.75
CA ASN A 109 5.60 1.98 13.67
C ASN A 109 5.88 1.10 12.45
N VAL A 110 7.14 0.89 12.07
CA VAL A 110 7.51 0.04 10.95
C VAL A 110 7.23 -1.44 11.25
N LEU A 111 7.48 -1.89 12.47
CA LEU A 111 7.17 -3.26 12.93
C LEU A 111 5.69 -3.62 12.81
N ILE A 112 4.76 -2.65 12.84
CA ILE A 112 3.34 -2.90 12.57
C ILE A 112 3.13 -3.55 11.19
N GLY A 113 3.97 -3.24 10.20
CA GLY A 113 3.93 -3.87 8.87
C GLY A 113 4.15 -5.39 8.91
N ARG A 114 4.77 -5.91 9.96
CA ARG A 114 5.05 -7.35 10.14
C ARG A 114 3.89 -8.13 10.80
N LEU A 115 2.94 -7.45 11.43
CA LEU A 115 1.85 -8.11 12.18
C LEU A 115 1.04 -9.07 11.32
N GLY A 116 0.86 -8.79 10.03
CA GLY A 116 0.15 -9.66 9.10
C GLY A 116 0.77 -11.05 8.90
N TYR A 117 2.03 -11.25 9.29
CA TYR A 117 2.74 -12.52 9.21
C TYR A 117 2.54 -13.42 10.42
N HIS A 118 1.99 -12.87 11.51
CA HIS A 118 1.80 -13.57 12.78
C HIS A 118 0.32 -13.89 13.02
N GLY A 119 0.06 -14.98 13.70
CA GLY A 119 -1.28 -15.30 14.23
C GLY A 119 -1.63 -14.40 15.42
N PHE A 120 -2.90 -14.38 15.81
CA PHE A 120 -3.44 -13.52 16.88
C PHE A 120 -2.57 -13.54 18.16
N TRP A 121 -2.27 -14.72 18.69
CA TRP A 121 -1.47 -14.87 19.91
C TRP A 121 -0.03 -14.36 19.75
N ARG A 122 0.56 -14.57 18.59
CA ARG A 122 1.92 -14.12 18.31
C ARG A 122 1.99 -12.60 18.11
N SER A 123 0.90 -11.96 17.66
CA SER A 123 0.86 -10.51 17.45
C SER A 123 0.86 -9.68 18.75
N VAL A 124 0.51 -10.29 19.89
CA VAL A 124 0.59 -9.65 21.23
C VAL A 124 1.92 -9.91 21.95
N MET A 125 2.77 -10.79 21.41
CA MET A 125 4.12 -11.04 21.92
C MET A 125 5.14 -10.13 21.23
N PRO A 126 6.32 -9.90 21.82
CA PRO A 126 7.41 -9.21 21.14
C PRO A 126 7.70 -9.87 19.79
N LEU A 127 7.86 -9.03 18.73
CA LEU A 127 8.20 -9.51 17.41
C LEU A 127 9.58 -10.15 17.40
N SER A 128 9.83 -11.01 16.42
CA SER A 128 11.08 -11.76 16.32
C SER A 128 12.24 -10.82 15.95
N TRP A 129 13.46 -11.26 16.26
CA TRP A 129 14.67 -10.58 15.80
C TRP A 129 14.70 -10.41 14.27
N GLU A 130 14.16 -11.38 13.54
CA GLU A 130 14.06 -11.29 12.08
C GLU A 130 13.11 -10.18 11.62
N ASP A 131 11.96 -10.00 12.30
CA ASP A 131 11.06 -8.87 11.99
C ASP A 131 11.70 -7.53 12.30
N GLU A 132 12.48 -7.45 13.38
CA GLU A 132 13.21 -6.24 13.73
C GLU A 132 14.29 -5.92 12.70
N ARG A 133 15.04 -6.92 12.24
CA ARG A 133 16.02 -6.77 11.16
C ARG A 133 15.37 -6.26 9.86
N ILE A 134 14.21 -6.80 9.48
CA ILE A 134 13.46 -6.35 8.30
C ILE A 134 12.99 -4.90 8.47
N ALA A 135 12.52 -4.54 9.65
CA ALA A 135 12.06 -3.19 9.94
C ALA A 135 13.20 -2.16 9.92
N LEU A 136 14.38 -2.52 10.46
CA LEU A 136 15.58 -1.67 10.42
C LEU A 136 16.08 -1.49 8.99
N ALA A 137 16.13 -2.56 8.18
CA ALA A 137 16.46 -2.47 6.76
C ALA A 137 15.48 -1.57 6.00
N ALA A 138 14.19 -1.65 6.30
CA ALA A 138 13.18 -0.77 5.69
C ALA A 138 13.40 0.70 6.09
N LEU A 139 13.81 0.98 7.33
CA LEU A 139 14.19 2.34 7.76
C LEU A 139 15.46 2.84 7.06
N GLU A 140 16.43 1.96 6.83
CA GLU A 140 17.64 2.27 6.09
C GLU A 140 17.31 2.67 4.64
N HIS A 141 16.44 1.91 3.95
CA HIS A 141 16.00 2.21 2.59
C HIS A 141 15.37 3.61 2.44
N VAL A 142 14.75 4.13 3.49
CA VAL A 142 14.16 5.47 3.49
C VAL A 142 15.07 6.54 4.12
N GLY A 143 16.30 6.17 4.53
CA GLY A 143 17.29 7.09 5.13
C GLY A 143 16.92 7.55 6.53
N LEU A 144 16.35 6.67 7.36
CA LEU A 144 15.93 6.97 8.75
C LEU A 144 16.46 5.96 9.78
N LEU A 145 17.50 5.20 9.45
CA LEU A 145 18.06 4.21 10.38
C LEU A 145 18.53 4.87 11.69
N ASP A 146 19.18 6.04 11.59
CA ASP A 146 19.65 6.84 12.74
C ASP A 146 18.50 7.37 13.63
N LYS A 147 17.28 7.39 13.11
CA LYS A 147 16.05 7.83 13.80
C LYS A 147 15.17 6.66 14.26
N ALA A 148 15.63 5.41 14.14
CA ALA A 148 14.83 4.22 14.45
C ALA A 148 14.18 4.27 15.85
N LEU A 149 14.92 4.76 16.86
CA LEU A 149 14.45 4.87 18.24
C LEU A 149 13.80 6.22 18.56
N THR A 150 13.77 7.16 17.62
CA THR A 150 13.12 8.47 17.80
C THR A 150 11.60 8.29 17.79
N ARG A 151 10.91 8.94 18.73
CA ARG A 151 9.43 8.97 18.72
C ARG A 151 8.93 9.71 17.48
N THR A 152 7.85 9.20 16.92
CA THR A 152 7.32 9.70 15.64
C THR A 152 6.80 11.13 15.74
N ASP A 153 6.29 11.56 16.89
CA ASP A 153 5.87 12.96 17.13
C ASP A 153 7.04 13.97 17.11
N ASN A 154 8.28 13.50 17.29
CA ASN A 154 9.49 14.32 17.20
C ASN A 154 10.10 14.34 15.79
N LEU A 155 9.45 13.73 14.80
CA LEU A 155 9.88 13.70 13.40
C LEU A 155 9.13 14.75 12.59
N SER A 156 9.80 15.34 11.58
CA SER A 156 9.14 16.22 10.61
C SER A 156 8.10 15.46 9.77
N GLY A 157 7.15 16.17 9.16
CA GLY A 157 6.11 15.56 8.30
C GLY A 157 6.69 14.69 7.19
N GLY A 158 7.76 15.14 6.53
CA GLY A 158 8.46 14.33 5.52
C GLY A 158 9.14 13.08 6.10
N MET A 159 9.69 13.16 7.32
CA MET A 159 10.22 11.97 8.01
C MET A 159 9.09 11.02 8.42
N GLN A 160 7.97 11.53 8.91
CA GLN A 160 6.80 10.71 9.21
C GLN A 160 6.29 9.98 7.96
N GLN A 161 6.26 10.66 6.82
CA GLN A 161 5.92 10.02 5.54
C GLN A 161 6.89 8.89 5.18
N ARG A 162 8.19 9.11 5.37
CA ARG A 162 9.21 8.06 5.16
C ARG A 162 9.02 6.87 6.10
N VAL A 163 8.64 7.10 7.36
CA VAL A 163 8.26 6.00 8.30
C VAL A 163 7.06 5.23 7.78
N GLY A 164 6.04 5.90 7.23
CA GLY A 164 4.90 5.26 6.57
C GLY A 164 5.29 4.38 5.38
N ILE A 165 6.24 4.86 4.56
CA ILE A 165 6.81 4.09 3.44
C ILE A 165 7.60 2.89 3.97
N ALA A 166 8.46 3.08 4.97
CA ALA A 166 9.22 1.98 5.59
C ALA A 166 8.30 0.90 6.18
N ARG A 167 7.18 1.29 6.80
CA ARG A 167 6.15 0.35 7.28
C ARG A 167 5.56 -0.47 6.14
N ALA A 168 5.28 0.15 5.00
CA ALA A 168 4.80 -0.56 3.82
C ALA A 168 5.85 -1.52 3.26
N LEU A 169 7.12 -1.13 3.21
CA LEU A 169 8.25 -1.96 2.76
C LEU A 169 8.51 -3.15 3.70
N ALA A 170 8.43 -2.93 5.02
CA ALA A 170 8.60 -4.00 6.01
C ALA A 170 7.57 -5.13 5.85
N GLN A 171 6.43 -4.85 5.23
CA GLN A 171 5.47 -5.87 4.85
C GLN A 171 5.98 -6.77 3.71
N GLN A 172 7.09 -6.43 3.04
CA GLN A 172 7.64 -7.15 1.87
C GLN A 172 6.57 -7.38 0.78
N PRO A 173 5.89 -6.33 0.32
CA PRO A 173 4.77 -6.45 -0.59
C PRO A 173 5.24 -6.67 -2.04
N THR A 174 4.37 -7.22 -2.88
CA THR A 174 4.53 -7.23 -4.34
C THR A 174 3.83 -6.05 -5.01
N LEU A 175 2.88 -5.42 -4.29
CA LEU A 175 2.10 -4.27 -4.73
C LEU A 175 2.02 -3.22 -3.61
N ILE A 176 2.32 -1.97 -3.91
CA ILE A 176 2.08 -0.82 -3.04
C ILE A 176 0.97 0.04 -3.65
N LEU A 177 -0.04 0.35 -2.85
CA LEU A 177 -1.11 1.29 -3.17
C LEU A 177 -0.89 2.56 -2.35
N ALA A 178 -0.57 3.68 -3.00
CA ALA A 178 -0.28 4.95 -2.35
C ALA A 178 -1.41 5.96 -2.58
N ASP A 179 -2.19 6.23 -1.53
CA ASP A 179 -3.31 7.16 -1.56
C ASP A 179 -2.81 8.55 -1.16
N GLU A 180 -2.58 9.41 -2.17
CA GLU A 180 -2.07 10.78 -2.03
C GLU A 180 -0.85 10.90 -1.11
N PRO A 181 0.24 10.15 -1.40
CA PRO A 181 1.36 10.00 -0.47
C PRO A 181 2.14 11.29 -0.20
N VAL A 182 1.82 12.39 -0.86
CA VAL A 182 2.55 13.67 -0.78
C VAL A 182 1.65 14.88 -0.57
N ALA A 183 0.35 14.69 -0.34
CA ALA A 183 -0.65 15.78 -0.32
C ALA A 183 -0.42 16.84 0.78
N SER A 184 0.26 16.48 1.88
CA SER A 184 0.50 17.37 3.02
C SER A 184 1.94 17.92 3.07
N LEU A 185 2.71 17.75 1.99
CA LEU A 185 4.11 18.13 1.94
C LEU A 185 4.33 19.35 1.02
N ASP A 186 5.36 20.13 1.31
CA ASP A 186 5.84 21.14 0.38
C ASP A 186 6.33 20.52 -0.94
N PRO A 187 6.38 21.28 -2.06
CA PRO A 187 6.72 20.73 -3.37
C PRO A 187 8.08 20.01 -3.44
N ALA A 188 9.10 20.52 -2.74
CA ALA A 188 10.44 19.91 -2.75
C ALA A 188 10.45 18.57 -2.00
N SER A 189 9.82 18.53 -0.82
CA SER A 189 9.63 17.31 -0.04
C SER A 189 8.78 16.30 -0.81
N ALA A 190 7.69 16.73 -1.44
CA ALA A 190 6.82 15.88 -2.26
C ALA A 190 7.60 15.21 -3.39
N GLN A 191 8.42 15.98 -4.11
CA GLN A 191 9.26 15.43 -5.19
C GLN A 191 10.28 14.42 -4.65
N SER A 192 10.92 14.72 -3.51
CA SER A 192 11.87 13.81 -2.85
C SER A 192 11.22 12.48 -2.46
N ILE A 193 10.03 12.53 -1.85
CA ILE A 193 9.26 11.34 -1.46
C ILE A 193 8.84 10.50 -2.67
N MET A 194 8.36 11.14 -3.75
CA MET A 194 7.97 10.41 -4.96
C MET A 194 9.18 9.74 -5.64
N ARG A 195 10.33 10.41 -5.68
CA ARG A 195 11.58 9.82 -6.19
C ARG A 195 12.02 8.62 -5.33
N LEU A 196 11.99 8.77 -4.00
CA LEU A 196 12.30 7.70 -3.07
C LEU A 196 11.40 6.50 -3.30
N LEU A 197 10.08 6.72 -3.32
CA LEU A 197 9.10 5.66 -3.50
C LEU A 197 9.29 4.93 -4.84
N LYS A 198 9.47 5.67 -5.93
CA LYS A 198 9.77 5.11 -7.25
C LYS A 198 11.05 4.29 -7.25
N LYS A 199 12.14 4.84 -6.67
CA LYS A 199 13.44 4.17 -6.58
C LYS A 199 13.33 2.85 -5.83
N VAL A 200 12.78 2.88 -4.63
CA VAL A 200 12.69 1.69 -3.76
C VAL A 200 11.78 0.62 -4.38
N CYS A 201 10.65 1.01 -5.00
CA CYS A 201 9.79 0.05 -5.69
C CYS A 201 10.52 -0.61 -6.87
N HIS A 202 11.25 0.16 -7.66
CA HIS A 202 12.01 -0.36 -8.81
C HIS A 202 13.12 -1.32 -8.35
N GLU A 203 13.91 -0.94 -7.35
CA GLU A 203 15.03 -1.76 -6.83
C GLU A 203 14.56 -3.09 -6.22
N ASN A 204 13.35 -3.13 -5.66
CA ASN A 204 12.78 -4.33 -5.02
C ASN A 204 11.75 -5.06 -5.91
N GLY A 205 11.58 -4.67 -7.18
CA GLY A 205 10.62 -5.29 -8.09
C GLY A 205 9.15 -5.15 -7.66
N ILE A 206 8.83 -4.10 -6.88
CA ILE A 206 7.51 -3.84 -6.35
C ILE A 206 6.69 -3.03 -7.35
N THR A 207 5.46 -3.46 -7.61
CA THR A 207 4.49 -2.70 -8.40
C THR A 207 3.93 -1.54 -7.57
N LEU A 208 3.80 -0.35 -8.17
CA LEU A 208 3.29 0.83 -7.47
C LEU A 208 2.08 1.42 -8.19
N VAL A 209 0.99 1.62 -7.45
CA VAL A 209 -0.16 2.41 -7.89
C VAL A 209 -0.28 3.60 -6.95
N ALA A 210 -0.18 4.82 -7.48
CA ALA A 210 -0.25 6.04 -6.69
C ALA A 210 -1.35 6.97 -7.18
N SER A 211 -2.17 7.51 -6.28
CA SER A 211 -3.06 8.62 -6.60
C SER A 211 -2.36 9.95 -6.33
N LEU A 212 -2.51 10.88 -7.26
CA LEU A 212 -2.00 12.25 -7.13
C LEU A 212 -3.11 13.26 -7.44
N HIS A 213 -3.03 14.43 -6.82
CA HIS A 213 -3.79 15.60 -7.23
C HIS A 213 -3.11 16.27 -8.43
N GLN A 214 -3.91 16.85 -9.29
CA GLN A 214 -3.44 17.81 -10.30
C GLN A 214 -3.18 19.16 -9.64
#